data_5abdc43bd6c68a6dd799b44d55a9bf2c
#
_entry.id   5abdc43bd6c68a6dd799b44d55a9bf2c
#
_cell.length_a   1.000
_cell.length_b   1.000
_cell.length_c   1.000
_cell.angle_alpha   90.00
_cell.angle_beta   90.00
_cell.angle_gamma   90.00
#
_symmetry.space_group_name_H-M   'P 1'
#
loop_
_entity.id
_entity.type
_entity.pdbx_description
1 polymer ?
#
loop_
_entity_poly.entity_id
_entity_poly.type
_entity_poly.pdbx_seq_one_letter_code
_entity_poly.pdbx_strand_id
1 'polypeptide(L)'
;VCTAQSVKEAIEKVTSKNNNKVIIANWKMNKKFEDIKAYAYVFNKLLKRDKFLAKTKTLIGVAPTMLGMLPAAAMLKNNVVVVAQHVHYEKSGAFTGNVSYDQIHEYNINYSLIGHSETRSMMNVTEGQINKTIKVMLENQMVPVLCIGETLEQYEAKQTGKTISLQIMNALKGVSSENAKKVIIAYEPIWAIGAQTATVPVIKSVIDKIRECLSDMYDEQTAKEVHVLY
;
A
#
# COMPACT_ATOMS: atom_id res chain seq x y z
N VAL A 1 -10.25 11.76 9.06
CA VAL A 1 -11.01 11.37 7.86
C VAL A 1 -10.29 11.92 6.64
N CYS A 2 -9.82 11.04 5.74
CA CYS A 2 -9.12 11.45 4.51
C CYS A 2 -10.12 12.11 3.55
N THR A 3 -9.99 13.42 3.33
CA THR A 3 -10.82 14.18 2.38
C THR A 3 -10.08 14.33 1.05
N ALA A 4 -10.80 14.62 -0.05
CA ALA A 4 -10.19 14.93 -1.33
C ALA A 4 -9.21 16.12 -1.25
N GLN A 5 -9.51 17.10 -0.40
CA GLN A 5 -8.64 18.25 -0.17
C GLN A 5 -7.36 17.88 0.56
N SER A 6 -7.42 17.04 1.61
CA SER A 6 -6.22 16.57 2.34
C SER A 6 -5.29 15.72 1.46
N VAL A 7 -5.87 14.93 0.55
CA VAL A 7 -5.09 14.18 -0.45
C VAL A 7 -4.40 15.13 -1.42
N LYS A 8 -5.11 16.15 -1.93
CA LYS A 8 -4.52 17.16 -2.80
C LYS A 8 -3.32 17.85 -2.14
N GLU A 9 -3.46 18.32 -0.90
CA GLU A 9 -2.40 19.00 -0.15
C GLU A 9 -1.17 18.08 0.07
N ALA A 10 -1.42 16.78 0.35
CA ALA A 10 -0.36 15.80 0.46
C ALA A 10 0.38 15.63 -0.88
N ILE A 11 -0.36 15.51 -1.99
CA ILE A 11 0.19 15.39 -3.33
C ILE A 11 1.05 16.62 -3.67
N GLU A 12 0.56 17.84 -3.44
CA GLU A 12 1.30 19.08 -3.73
C GLU A 12 2.60 19.17 -2.95
N LYS A 13 2.60 18.80 -1.66
CA LYS A 13 3.82 18.76 -0.83
C LYS A 13 4.85 17.77 -1.31
N VAL A 14 4.38 16.61 -1.81
CA VAL A 14 5.24 15.47 -2.17
C VAL A 14 5.77 15.60 -3.59
N THR A 15 5.01 16.18 -4.53
CA THR A 15 5.37 16.21 -5.96
C THR A 15 6.24 17.38 -6.38
N SER A 16 6.49 18.35 -5.50
CA SER A 16 7.28 19.54 -5.83
C SER A 16 8.74 19.27 -6.23
N LYS A 17 9.26 18.06 -6.00
CA LYS A 17 10.70 17.75 -6.19
C LYS A 17 11.04 16.48 -6.99
N ASN A 18 10.08 15.60 -7.33
CA ASN A 18 10.42 14.36 -8.07
C ASN A 18 9.19 13.72 -8.74
N ASN A 19 9.32 13.30 -9.99
CA ASN A 19 8.18 12.92 -10.85
C ASN A 19 7.65 11.47 -10.72
N ASN A 20 8.20 10.64 -9.84
CA ASN A 20 7.82 9.23 -9.70
C ASN A 20 7.49 8.89 -8.24
N LYS A 21 6.41 9.46 -7.71
CA LYS A 21 5.97 9.19 -6.33
C LYS A 21 4.71 8.33 -6.30
N VAL A 22 4.51 7.66 -5.18
CA VAL A 22 3.33 6.85 -4.92
C VAL A 22 2.64 7.39 -3.67
N ILE A 23 1.34 7.65 -3.76
CA ILE A 23 0.50 8.10 -2.64
C ILE A 23 -0.73 7.22 -2.60
N ILE A 24 -0.95 6.50 -1.50
CA ILE A 24 -2.10 5.62 -1.33
C ILE A 24 -2.87 6.05 -0.08
N ALA A 25 -4.17 6.30 -0.25
CA ALA A 25 -5.08 6.62 0.83
C ALA A 25 -5.87 5.36 1.23
N ASN A 26 -5.48 4.72 2.32
CA ASN A 26 -6.27 3.63 2.90
C ASN A 26 -7.49 4.21 3.63
N TRP A 27 -8.68 3.93 3.09
CA TRP A 27 -9.94 4.38 3.71
C TRP A 27 -10.37 3.51 4.88
N LYS A 28 -9.73 2.37 5.06
CA LYS A 28 -10.11 1.40 6.07
C LYS A 28 -11.62 1.06 5.97
N MET A 29 -12.28 0.78 7.05
CA MET A 29 -13.72 0.49 7.07
C MET A 29 -14.56 1.78 7.16
N ASN A 30 -14.31 2.71 6.23
CA ASN A 30 -15.04 3.97 6.13
C ASN A 30 -15.57 4.18 4.72
N LYS A 31 -16.42 5.19 4.56
CA LYS A 31 -17.05 5.66 3.32
C LYS A 31 -18.12 4.70 2.78
N LYS A 32 -19.35 5.16 2.88
CA LYS A 32 -20.51 4.57 2.21
C LYS A 32 -20.53 5.00 0.73
N PHE A 33 -21.42 4.45 -0.05
CA PHE A 33 -21.54 4.72 -1.49
C PHE A 33 -21.64 6.23 -1.82
N GLU A 34 -22.49 6.97 -1.09
CA GLU A 34 -22.64 8.42 -1.30
C GLU A 34 -21.34 9.21 -0.95
N ASP A 35 -20.58 8.76 0.05
CA ASP A 35 -19.29 9.36 0.38
C ASP A 35 -18.28 9.14 -0.75
N ILE A 36 -18.28 7.94 -1.36
CA ILE A 36 -17.40 7.61 -2.50
C ILE A 36 -17.76 8.49 -3.70
N LYS A 37 -19.04 8.65 -3.98
CA LYS A 37 -19.55 9.49 -5.06
C LYS A 37 -19.16 10.95 -4.87
N ALA A 38 -19.37 11.49 -3.66
CA ALA A 38 -19.00 12.86 -3.33
C ALA A 38 -17.46 13.06 -3.43
N TYR A 39 -16.68 12.11 -2.91
CA TYR A 39 -15.22 12.13 -3.02
C TYR A 39 -14.78 12.14 -4.49
N ALA A 40 -15.28 11.22 -5.31
CA ALA A 40 -14.92 11.11 -6.71
C ALA A 40 -15.28 12.37 -7.49
N TYR A 41 -16.45 12.98 -7.23
CA TYR A 41 -16.86 14.24 -7.85
C TYR A 41 -15.87 15.36 -7.56
N VAL A 42 -15.56 15.60 -6.28
CA VAL A 42 -14.63 16.66 -5.87
C VAL A 42 -13.22 16.38 -6.41
N PHE A 43 -12.74 15.16 -6.26
CA PHE A 43 -11.39 14.77 -6.65
C PHE A 43 -11.17 14.88 -8.17
N ASN A 44 -12.09 14.37 -8.97
CA ASN A 44 -12.04 14.50 -10.43
C ASN A 44 -12.06 15.97 -10.88
N LYS A 45 -12.81 16.83 -10.18
CA LYS A 45 -12.83 18.26 -10.46
C LYS A 45 -11.49 18.95 -10.13
N LEU A 46 -10.86 18.55 -9.02
CA LEU A 46 -9.52 19.02 -8.66
C LEU A 46 -8.48 18.60 -9.69
N LEU A 47 -8.48 17.34 -10.09
CA LEU A 47 -7.57 16.80 -11.12
C LEU A 47 -7.70 17.52 -12.46
N LYS A 48 -8.92 17.88 -12.88
CA LYS A 48 -9.14 18.62 -14.13
C LYS A 48 -8.64 20.08 -14.07
N ARG A 49 -8.77 20.74 -12.92
CA ARG A 49 -8.38 22.15 -12.74
C ARG A 49 -6.88 22.31 -12.58
N ASP A 50 -6.23 21.34 -11.98
CA ASP A 50 -4.81 21.38 -11.65
C ASP A 50 -3.99 20.77 -12.78
N LYS A 51 -3.42 21.64 -13.62
CA LYS A 51 -2.55 21.23 -14.74
C LYS A 51 -1.30 20.48 -14.25
N PHE A 52 -0.88 20.70 -13.02
CA PHE A 52 0.26 20.02 -12.42
C PHE A 52 -0.11 18.58 -12.08
N LEU A 53 -1.24 18.34 -11.39
CA LEU A 53 -1.74 16.99 -11.08
C LEU A 53 -2.03 16.18 -12.35
N ALA A 54 -2.55 16.81 -13.40
CA ALA A 54 -2.80 16.16 -14.67
C ALA A 54 -1.52 15.72 -15.41
N LYS A 55 -0.39 16.36 -15.12
CA LYS A 55 0.92 16.09 -15.75
C LYS A 55 1.88 15.29 -14.87
N THR A 56 1.53 15.09 -13.60
CA THR A 56 2.41 14.35 -12.67
C THR A 56 2.46 12.87 -13.04
N LYS A 57 3.63 12.28 -12.91
CA LYS A 57 3.82 10.81 -12.97
C LYS A 57 3.56 10.14 -11.62
N THR A 58 3.05 10.88 -10.63
CA THR A 58 2.71 10.33 -9.32
C THR A 58 1.56 9.34 -9.44
N LEU A 59 1.76 8.14 -8.95
CA LEU A 59 0.69 7.16 -8.77
C LEU A 59 -0.17 7.57 -7.57
N ILE A 60 -1.46 7.74 -7.79
CA ILE A 60 -2.42 8.08 -6.75
C ILE A 60 -3.36 6.89 -6.57
N GLY A 61 -3.39 6.31 -5.39
CA GLY A 61 -4.24 5.18 -5.04
C GLY A 61 -5.24 5.52 -3.95
N VAL A 62 -6.40 4.88 -4.01
CA VAL A 62 -7.37 4.85 -2.92
C VAL A 62 -7.71 3.41 -2.61
N ALA A 63 -7.74 3.06 -1.32
CA ALA A 63 -8.09 1.72 -0.87
C ALA A 63 -9.44 1.74 -0.12
N PRO A 64 -10.56 1.59 -0.85
CA PRO A 64 -11.89 1.47 -0.26
C PRO A 64 -12.13 0.06 0.30
N THR A 65 -13.23 -0.10 1.05
CA THR A 65 -13.72 -1.44 1.37
C THR A 65 -14.09 -2.22 0.11
N MET A 66 -14.22 -3.53 0.20
CA MET A 66 -14.60 -4.40 -0.93
C MET A 66 -15.85 -3.90 -1.65
N LEU A 67 -16.90 -3.52 -0.91
CA LEU A 67 -18.14 -2.97 -1.49
C LEU A 67 -17.92 -1.64 -2.22
N GLY A 68 -16.90 -0.89 -1.84
CA GLY A 68 -16.55 0.40 -2.42
C GLY A 68 -15.61 0.32 -3.62
N MET A 69 -14.99 -0.83 -3.90
CA MET A 69 -13.99 -0.94 -4.97
C MET A 69 -14.56 -0.66 -6.35
N LEU A 70 -15.65 -1.34 -6.72
CA LEU A 70 -16.27 -1.17 -8.04
C LEU A 70 -16.84 0.23 -8.25
N PRO A 71 -17.61 0.80 -7.31
CA PRO A 71 -18.01 2.21 -7.40
C PRO A 71 -16.83 3.17 -7.53
N ALA A 72 -15.78 2.99 -6.74
CA ALA A 72 -14.59 3.84 -6.81
C ALA A 72 -13.90 3.72 -8.18
N ALA A 73 -13.73 2.51 -8.71
CA ALA A 73 -13.13 2.25 -10.02
C ALA A 73 -13.94 2.87 -11.16
N ALA A 74 -15.27 2.82 -11.08
CA ALA A 74 -16.15 3.40 -12.08
C ALA A 74 -16.17 4.95 -12.06
N MET A 75 -16.01 5.55 -10.88
CA MET A 75 -16.21 6.99 -10.68
C MET A 75 -14.89 7.79 -10.69
N LEU A 76 -13.80 7.22 -10.22
CA LEU A 76 -12.49 7.89 -10.24
C LEU A 76 -11.90 7.84 -11.66
N LYS A 77 -11.34 8.96 -12.09
CA LYS A 77 -10.83 9.16 -13.46
C LYS A 77 -9.32 9.41 -13.44
N ASN A 78 -8.73 9.35 -14.63
CA ASN A 78 -7.32 9.62 -14.88
C ASN A 78 -6.41 8.61 -14.17
N ASN A 79 -5.29 9.05 -13.62
CA ASN A 79 -4.24 8.22 -13.04
C ASN A 79 -4.53 7.77 -11.59
N VAL A 80 -5.79 7.68 -11.18
CA VAL A 80 -6.15 7.19 -9.86
C VAL A 80 -6.44 5.71 -9.93
N VAL A 81 -5.71 4.93 -9.17
CA VAL A 81 -5.89 3.48 -9.08
C VAL A 81 -6.70 3.11 -7.84
N VAL A 82 -7.53 2.09 -7.98
CA VAL A 82 -8.16 1.45 -6.83
C VAL A 82 -7.22 0.36 -6.30
N VAL A 83 -7.05 0.35 -4.99
CA VAL A 83 -6.20 -0.60 -4.27
C VAL A 83 -7.12 -1.44 -3.39
N ALA A 84 -7.10 -2.77 -3.51
CA ALA A 84 -7.84 -3.62 -2.59
C ALA A 84 -7.20 -3.55 -1.19
N GLN A 85 -8.01 -3.61 -0.13
CA GLN A 85 -7.49 -3.61 1.24
C GLN A 85 -6.93 -4.98 1.66
N HIS A 86 -7.35 -6.03 1.00
CA HIS A 86 -6.92 -7.42 1.19
C HIS A 86 -7.40 -8.27 0.02
N VAL A 87 -6.65 -9.32 -0.34
CA VAL A 87 -7.06 -10.35 -1.30
C VAL A 87 -6.58 -11.74 -0.84
N HIS A 88 -7.31 -12.76 -1.22
CA HIS A 88 -6.92 -14.13 -0.99
C HIS A 88 -5.96 -14.63 -2.07
N TYR A 89 -5.00 -15.47 -1.69
CA TYR A 89 -3.97 -16.02 -2.60
C TYR A 89 -4.47 -17.16 -3.48
N GLU A 90 -5.58 -17.80 -3.16
CA GLU A 90 -6.18 -18.80 -4.05
C GLU A 90 -7.05 -18.12 -5.10
N LYS A 91 -7.02 -18.64 -6.31
CA LYS A 91 -7.80 -18.14 -7.43
C LYS A 91 -9.31 -18.31 -7.20
N SER A 92 -9.70 -19.45 -6.65
CA SER A 92 -11.10 -19.79 -6.32
C SER A 92 -11.12 -20.93 -5.30
N GLY A 93 -12.28 -21.20 -4.70
CA GLY A 93 -12.46 -22.34 -3.79
C GLY A 93 -13.38 -22.07 -2.61
N ALA A 94 -13.34 -22.92 -1.60
CA ALA A 94 -14.17 -22.87 -0.41
C ALA A 94 -13.58 -21.90 0.64
N PHE A 95 -13.57 -20.61 0.32
CA PHE A 95 -13.03 -19.52 1.15
C PHE A 95 -14.10 -18.48 1.42
N THR A 96 -15.19 -18.88 2.03
CA THR A 96 -16.36 -18.02 2.29
C THR A 96 -15.96 -16.70 2.95
N GLY A 97 -16.39 -15.58 2.36
CA GLY A 97 -16.10 -14.23 2.84
C GLY A 97 -14.82 -13.61 2.28
N ASN A 98 -13.98 -14.37 1.58
CA ASN A 98 -12.80 -13.85 0.92
C ASN A 98 -13.08 -13.44 -0.53
N VAL A 99 -12.23 -12.56 -1.04
CA VAL A 99 -12.17 -12.18 -2.45
C VAL A 99 -10.79 -12.51 -2.97
N SER A 100 -10.73 -13.21 -4.11
CA SER A 100 -9.46 -13.61 -4.71
C SER A 100 -8.80 -12.45 -5.46
N TYR A 101 -7.47 -12.55 -5.65
CA TYR A 101 -6.73 -11.66 -6.53
C TYR A 101 -7.28 -11.68 -7.96
N ASP A 102 -7.70 -12.84 -8.46
CA ASP A 102 -8.23 -13.03 -9.81
C ASP A 102 -9.58 -12.31 -10.02
N GLN A 103 -10.46 -12.36 -9.01
CA GLN A 103 -11.74 -11.65 -9.07
C GLN A 103 -11.56 -10.13 -9.17
N ILE A 104 -10.62 -9.53 -8.44
CA ILE A 104 -10.39 -8.09 -8.55
C ILE A 104 -9.66 -7.71 -9.83
N HIS A 105 -8.77 -8.60 -10.33
CA HIS A 105 -8.03 -8.39 -11.57
C HIS A 105 -8.95 -8.30 -12.78
N GLU A 106 -10.05 -9.05 -12.82
CA GLU A 106 -11.10 -8.98 -13.85
C GLU A 106 -11.67 -7.56 -14.01
N TYR A 107 -11.70 -6.79 -12.92
CA TYR A 107 -12.15 -5.39 -12.92
C TYR A 107 -11.01 -4.37 -13.09
N ASN A 108 -9.83 -4.81 -13.56
CA ASN A 108 -8.63 -3.99 -13.69
C ASN A 108 -8.15 -3.36 -12.37
N ILE A 109 -8.48 -3.98 -11.23
CA ILE A 109 -7.94 -3.60 -9.93
C ILE A 109 -6.68 -4.44 -9.69
N ASN A 110 -5.52 -3.81 -9.93
CA ASN A 110 -4.23 -4.50 -9.98
C ASN A 110 -3.36 -4.26 -8.75
N TYR A 111 -3.85 -3.53 -7.76
CA TYR A 111 -3.14 -3.19 -6.54
C TYR A 111 -3.86 -3.75 -5.32
N SER A 112 -3.11 -4.27 -4.34
CA SER A 112 -3.67 -4.66 -3.04
C SER A 112 -2.71 -4.38 -1.90
N LEU A 113 -3.25 -3.89 -0.76
CA LEU A 113 -2.55 -3.89 0.52
C LEU A 113 -2.40 -5.34 0.99
N ILE A 114 -1.20 -5.73 1.40
CA ILE A 114 -0.90 -7.07 1.86
C ILE A 114 -0.25 -6.99 3.24
N GLY A 115 -0.82 -7.71 4.20
CA GLY A 115 -0.26 -7.79 5.55
C GLY A 115 -0.35 -6.48 6.35
N HIS A 116 -1.37 -5.65 6.11
CA HIS A 116 -1.68 -4.51 6.97
C HIS A 116 -1.84 -4.94 8.43
N SER A 117 -1.41 -4.11 9.39
CA SER A 117 -1.43 -4.43 10.82
C SER A 117 -2.79 -4.94 11.31
N GLU A 118 -3.89 -4.33 10.83
CA GLU A 118 -5.25 -4.75 11.19
C GLU A 118 -5.59 -6.14 10.62
N THR A 119 -5.15 -6.49 9.41
CA THR A 119 -5.37 -7.84 8.87
C THR A 119 -4.53 -8.88 9.57
N ARG A 120 -3.30 -8.55 9.96
CA ARG A 120 -2.43 -9.42 10.77
C ARG A 120 -3.06 -9.71 12.13
N SER A 121 -3.54 -8.69 12.84
CA SER A 121 -4.05 -8.82 14.22
C SER A 121 -5.50 -9.30 14.30
N MET A 122 -6.40 -8.82 13.45
CA MET A 122 -7.84 -9.09 13.53
C MET A 122 -8.28 -10.28 12.68
N MET A 123 -7.61 -10.52 11.55
CA MET A 123 -7.93 -11.61 10.62
C MET A 123 -6.91 -12.75 10.68
N ASN A 124 -5.91 -12.66 11.57
CA ASN A 124 -4.85 -13.66 11.75
C ASN A 124 -4.10 -14.01 10.46
N VAL A 125 -3.90 -13.02 9.57
CA VAL A 125 -3.13 -13.22 8.34
C VAL A 125 -1.67 -13.49 8.68
N THR A 126 -1.19 -14.69 8.34
CA THR A 126 0.16 -15.15 8.65
C THR A 126 1.20 -14.69 7.62
N GLU A 127 2.49 -14.68 8.00
CA GLU A 127 3.59 -14.39 7.08
C GLU A 127 3.61 -15.33 5.86
N GLY A 128 3.26 -16.60 6.06
CA GLY A 128 3.14 -17.56 4.96
C GLY A 128 2.05 -17.22 3.94
N GLN A 129 0.90 -16.73 4.42
CA GLN A 129 -0.18 -16.25 3.56
C GLN A 129 0.22 -14.97 2.83
N ILE A 130 0.89 -14.04 3.51
CA ILE A 130 1.43 -12.81 2.93
C ILE A 130 2.38 -13.13 1.78
N ASN A 131 3.35 -14.02 1.99
CA ASN A 131 4.29 -14.45 0.95
C ASN A 131 3.57 -15.09 -0.25
N LYS A 132 2.62 -16.01 -0.01
CA LYS A 132 1.83 -16.63 -1.07
C LYS A 132 1.06 -15.57 -1.88
N THR A 133 0.41 -14.62 -1.19
CA THR A 133 -0.36 -13.55 -1.85
C THR A 133 0.54 -12.68 -2.73
N ILE A 134 1.71 -12.27 -2.22
CA ILE A 134 2.67 -11.49 -3.00
C ILE A 134 3.09 -12.24 -4.26
N LYS A 135 3.42 -13.52 -4.16
CA LYS A 135 3.86 -14.32 -5.29
C LYS A 135 2.80 -14.43 -6.37
N VAL A 136 1.57 -14.82 -6.01
CA VAL A 136 0.50 -14.94 -7.01
C VAL A 136 0.12 -13.62 -7.64
N MET A 137 0.18 -12.52 -6.90
CA MET A 137 -0.04 -11.19 -7.47
C MET A 137 1.04 -10.83 -8.50
N LEU A 138 2.31 -11.04 -8.18
CA LEU A 138 3.43 -10.77 -9.08
C LEU A 138 3.39 -11.65 -10.35
N GLU A 139 3.05 -12.93 -10.22
CA GLU A 139 2.85 -13.87 -11.31
C GLU A 139 1.72 -13.43 -12.26
N ASN A 140 0.71 -12.74 -11.72
CA ASN A 140 -0.42 -12.20 -12.49
C ASN A 140 -0.28 -10.71 -12.83
N GLN A 141 0.94 -10.16 -12.82
CA GLN A 141 1.25 -8.78 -13.19
C GLN A 141 0.54 -7.72 -12.32
N MET A 142 0.15 -8.10 -11.12
CA MET A 142 -0.43 -7.20 -10.12
C MET A 142 0.67 -6.63 -9.22
N VAL A 143 0.38 -5.54 -8.54
CA VAL A 143 1.31 -4.81 -7.67
C VAL A 143 0.92 -4.99 -6.20
N PRO A 144 1.66 -5.79 -5.43
CA PRO A 144 1.46 -5.89 -4.00
C PRO A 144 2.00 -4.66 -3.28
N VAL A 145 1.22 -4.12 -2.34
CA VAL A 145 1.63 -3.08 -1.40
C VAL A 145 1.84 -3.75 -0.04
N LEU A 146 3.05 -4.15 0.24
CA LEU A 146 3.43 -4.84 1.48
C LEU A 146 3.44 -3.86 2.65
N CYS A 147 2.53 -4.04 3.59
CA CYS A 147 2.50 -3.27 4.84
C CYS A 147 3.36 -3.95 5.90
N ILE A 148 4.26 -3.17 6.49
CA ILE A 148 5.17 -3.59 7.54
C ILE A 148 5.19 -2.56 8.67
N GLY A 149 5.44 -3.01 9.88
CA GLY A 149 5.52 -2.13 11.03
C GLY A 149 5.67 -2.92 12.34
N GLU A 150 6.23 -2.28 13.34
CA GLU A 150 6.42 -2.81 14.68
C GLU A 150 5.36 -2.32 15.66
N THR A 151 5.09 -3.13 16.69
CA THR A 151 4.24 -2.75 17.84
C THR A 151 4.96 -1.78 18.78
N LEU A 152 4.23 -1.19 19.72
CA LEU A 152 4.80 -0.32 20.74
C LEU A 152 5.84 -1.08 21.59
N GLU A 153 5.53 -2.30 22.00
CA GLU A 153 6.44 -3.13 22.80
C GLU A 153 7.75 -3.42 22.04
N GLN A 154 7.65 -3.71 20.74
CA GLN A 154 8.83 -3.93 19.88
C GLN A 154 9.65 -2.65 19.70
N TYR A 155 8.99 -1.50 19.59
CA TYR A 155 9.64 -0.20 19.50
C TYR A 155 10.39 0.14 20.79
N GLU A 156 9.73 0.04 21.95
CA GLU A 156 10.31 0.28 23.26
C GLU A 156 11.48 -0.68 23.58
N ALA A 157 11.35 -1.94 23.17
CA ALA A 157 12.41 -2.94 23.25
C ALA A 157 13.54 -2.75 22.22
N LYS A 158 13.53 -1.68 21.42
CA LYS A 158 14.52 -1.39 20.36
C LYS A 158 14.65 -2.50 19.31
N GLN A 159 13.56 -3.22 19.04
CA GLN A 159 13.51 -4.33 18.11
C GLN A 159 13.00 -3.93 16.70
N THR A 160 12.74 -2.65 16.45
CA THR A 160 12.22 -2.15 15.16
C THR A 160 12.98 -2.73 13.97
N GLY A 161 14.30 -2.57 13.93
CA GLY A 161 15.10 -3.04 12.78
C GLY A 161 14.97 -4.55 12.56
N LYS A 162 15.01 -5.36 13.65
CA LYS A 162 14.83 -6.82 13.58
C LYS A 162 13.44 -7.19 13.06
N THR A 163 12.40 -6.54 13.59
CA THR A 163 11.00 -6.80 13.20
C THR A 163 10.79 -6.49 11.71
N ILE A 164 11.22 -5.31 11.26
CA ILE A 164 11.07 -4.88 9.88
C ILE A 164 11.82 -5.81 8.92
N SER A 165 13.08 -6.15 9.22
CA SER A 165 13.85 -7.08 8.41
C SER A 165 13.19 -8.46 8.30
N LEU A 166 12.70 -9.02 9.41
CA LEU A 166 12.01 -10.32 9.40
C LEU A 166 10.71 -10.29 8.58
N GLN A 167 9.91 -9.22 8.69
CA GLN A 167 8.70 -9.07 7.88
C GLN A 167 9.02 -9.01 6.38
N ILE A 168 10.05 -8.27 5.98
CA ILE A 168 10.49 -8.18 4.57
C ILE A 168 11.02 -9.54 4.08
N MET A 169 11.92 -10.17 4.84
CA MET A 169 12.51 -11.45 4.48
C MET A 169 11.46 -12.55 4.31
N ASN A 170 10.50 -12.63 5.22
CA ASN A 170 9.41 -13.60 5.15
C ASN A 170 8.48 -13.31 3.96
N ALA A 171 8.07 -12.06 3.79
CA ALA A 171 7.15 -11.64 2.74
C ALA A 171 7.73 -11.85 1.34
N LEU A 172 9.02 -11.57 1.14
CA LEU A 172 9.70 -11.66 -0.15
C LEU A 172 10.49 -12.97 -0.34
N LYS A 173 10.33 -13.96 0.55
CA LYS A 173 11.02 -15.26 0.43
C LYS A 173 10.73 -15.93 -0.92
N GLY A 174 11.79 -16.15 -1.72
CA GLY A 174 11.69 -16.79 -3.04
C GLY A 174 11.09 -15.87 -4.12
N VAL A 175 11.02 -14.56 -3.89
CA VAL A 175 10.73 -13.56 -4.91
C VAL A 175 12.05 -13.15 -5.55
N SER A 176 12.11 -13.08 -6.89
CA SER A 176 13.32 -12.64 -7.59
C SER A 176 13.54 -11.13 -7.44
N SER A 177 14.78 -10.66 -7.63
CA SER A 177 15.15 -9.24 -7.66
C SER A 177 14.26 -8.45 -8.62
N GLU A 178 14.05 -8.93 -9.84
CA GLU A 178 13.21 -8.27 -10.84
C GLU A 178 11.75 -8.12 -10.40
N ASN A 179 11.20 -9.11 -9.70
CA ASN A 179 9.85 -9.04 -9.17
C ASN A 179 9.78 -8.22 -7.88
N ALA A 180 10.81 -8.20 -7.05
CA ALA A 180 10.88 -7.36 -5.85
C ALA A 180 10.77 -5.86 -6.19
N LYS A 181 11.33 -5.42 -7.31
CA LYS A 181 11.20 -4.03 -7.81
C LYS A 181 9.76 -3.59 -8.08
N LYS A 182 8.85 -4.55 -8.31
CA LYS A 182 7.42 -4.29 -8.54
C LYS A 182 6.61 -4.18 -7.25
N VAL A 183 7.20 -4.55 -6.11
CA VAL A 183 6.55 -4.45 -4.80
C VAL A 183 6.68 -3.02 -4.28
N ILE A 184 5.60 -2.51 -3.70
CA ILE A 184 5.62 -1.27 -2.93
C ILE A 184 5.68 -1.67 -1.46
N ILE A 185 6.59 -1.10 -0.67
CA ILE A 185 6.67 -1.32 0.78
C ILE A 185 6.08 -0.10 1.48
N ALA A 186 5.07 -0.31 2.33
CA ALA A 186 4.46 0.71 3.16
C ALA A 186 4.84 0.47 4.63
N TYR A 187 5.64 1.35 5.19
CA TYR A 187 6.01 1.32 6.60
C TYR A 187 4.97 2.07 7.43
N GLU A 188 4.32 1.36 8.32
CA GLU A 188 3.32 1.88 9.25
C GLU A 188 3.71 1.50 10.67
N PRO A 189 4.43 2.35 11.46
CA PRO A 189 4.66 2.06 12.87
C PRO A 189 3.33 1.94 13.60
N ILE A 190 2.99 0.74 14.09
CA ILE A 190 1.64 0.43 14.61
C ILE A 190 1.33 1.32 15.81
N TRP A 191 2.34 1.64 16.62
CA TRP A 191 2.23 2.53 17.77
C TRP A 191 1.91 3.99 17.41
N ALA A 192 2.17 4.41 16.17
CA ALA A 192 1.90 5.78 15.72
C ALA A 192 0.53 5.92 15.01
N ILE A 193 -0.22 4.81 14.84
CA ILE A 193 -1.53 4.86 14.19
C ILE A 193 -2.55 5.50 15.14
N GLY A 194 -3.01 6.68 14.79
CA GLY A 194 -4.12 7.39 15.44
C GLY A 194 -3.71 8.42 16.48
N ALA A 195 -2.95 8.10 17.51
CA ALA A 195 -2.70 8.98 18.66
C ALA A 195 -1.30 9.60 18.72
N GLN A 196 -0.30 8.94 18.19
CA GLN A 196 1.09 9.40 18.21
C GLN A 196 1.57 9.65 16.78
N THR A 197 2.67 10.39 16.64
CA THR A 197 3.29 10.65 15.34
C THR A 197 4.76 10.27 15.42
N ALA A 198 5.21 9.39 14.53
CA ALA A 198 6.63 9.12 14.41
C ALA A 198 7.36 10.36 13.90
N THR A 199 8.52 10.65 14.48
CA THR A 199 9.34 11.80 14.07
C THR A 199 10.08 11.49 12.76
N VAL A 200 10.41 12.52 12.00
CA VAL A 200 11.16 12.38 10.74
C VAL A 200 12.46 11.59 10.90
N PRO A 201 13.29 11.79 11.96
CA PRO A 201 14.47 10.96 12.18
C PRO A 201 14.17 9.47 12.35
N VAL A 202 13.10 9.12 13.09
CA VAL A 202 12.67 7.73 13.28
C VAL A 202 12.26 7.12 11.94
N ILE A 203 11.39 7.81 11.19
CA ILE A 203 10.94 7.36 9.87
C ILE A 203 12.14 7.13 8.94
N LYS A 204 13.06 8.09 8.89
CA LYS A 204 14.27 7.99 8.05
C LYS A 204 15.12 6.78 8.44
N SER A 205 15.38 6.58 9.72
CA SER A 205 16.17 5.44 10.21
C SER A 205 15.57 4.10 9.79
N VAL A 206 14.24 3.98 9.82
CA VAL A 206 13.56 2.75 9.38
C VAL A 206 13.60 2.58 7.86
N ILE A 207 13.43 3.66 7.11
CA ILE A 207 13.59 3.61 5.64
C ILE A 207 15.02 3.17 5.26
N ASP A 208 16.04 3.70 5.93
CA ASP A 208 17.43 3.29 5.72
C ASP A 208 17.60 1.79 6.02
N LYS A 209 16.97 1.27 7.10
CA LYS A 209 16.98 -0.17 7.43
C LYS A 209 16.25 -1.04 6.43
N ILE A 210 15.12 -0.58 5.87
CA ILE A 210 14.43 -1.26 4.77
C ILE A 210 15.35 -1.37 3.56
N ARG A 211 16.03 -0.28 3.19
CA ARG A 211 16.98 -0.25 2.07
C ARG A 211 18.16 -1.20 2.28
N GLU A 212 18.75 -1.21 3.48
CA GLU A 212 19.80 -2.15 3.86
C GLU A 212 19.33 -3.60 3.70
N CYS A 213 18.18 -3.96 4.29
CA CYS A 213 17.62 -5.30 4.17
C CYS A 213 17.40 -5.74 2.72
N LEU A 214 16.87 -4.86 1.86
CA LEU A 214 16.67 -5.15 0.44
C LEU A 214 18.01 -5.30 -0.31
N SER A 215 19.02 -4.50 0.06
CA SER A 215 20.36 -4.60 -0.52
C SER A 215 21.02 -5.92 -0.16
N ASP A 216 20.88 -6.38 1.08
CA ASP A 216 21.42 -7.65 1.56
C ASP A 216 20.71 -8.86 0.93
N MET A 217 19.39 -8.75 0.70
CA MET A 217 18.62 -9.82 0.07
C MET A 217 18.85 -9.95 -1.45
N TYR A 218 19.11 -8.83 -2.11
CA TYR A 218 19.20 -8.74 -3.57
C TYR A 218 20.47 -8.01 -4.00
N ASP A 219 20.40 -6.69 -4.12
CA ASP A 219 21.47 -5.78 -4.53
C ASP A 219 21.06 -4.32 -4.27
N GLU A 220 22.05 -3.39 -4.33
CA GLU A 220 21.81 -1.95 -4.13
C GLU A 220 20.84 -1.34 -5.15
N GLN A 221 20.86 -1.83 -6.40
CA GLN A 221 19.99 -1.29 -7.45
C GLN A 221 18.52 -1.63 -7.16
N THR A 222 18.24 -2.87 -6.79
CA THR A 222 16.92 -3.31 -6.37
C THR A 222 16.45 -2.52 -5.15
N ALA A 223 17.32 -2.36 -4.14
CA ALA A 223 17.02 -1.57 -2.97
C ALA A 223 16.65 -0.11 -3.30
N LYS A 224 17.26 0.50 -4.30
CA LYS A 224 16.95 1.87 -4.76
C LYS A 224 15.63 1.96 -5.54
N GLU A 225 15.31 0.94 -6.34
CA GLU A 225 14.15 0.94 -7.23
C GLU A 225 12.83 0.62 -6.51
N VAL A 226 12.84 -0.18 -5.45
CA VAL A 226 11.66 -0.48 -4.64
C VAL A 226 11.06 0.81 -4.06
N HIS A 227 9.77 1.04 -4.27
CA HIS A 227 9.07 2.16 -3.64
C HIS A 227 8.86 1.88 -2.15
N VAL A 228 9.31 2.81 -1.31
CA VAL A 228 9.09 2.77 0.15
C VAL A 228 8.24 3.97 0.54
N LEU A 229 7.09 3.71 1.15
CA LEU A 229 6.12 4.70 1.63
C LEU A 229 6.12 4.75 3.15
N TYR A 230 5.67 5.91 3.68
CA TYR A 230 5.31 6.10 5.07
C TYR A 230 3.91 6.70 5.15
#